data_fec752864b8ba2a6928b6d5706172250
#
_entry.id   fec752864b8ba2a6928b6d5706172250
#
_cell.length_a   1.000
_cell.length_b   1.000
_cell.length_c   1.000
_cell.angle_alpha   90.00
_cell.angle_beta   90.00
_cell.angle_gamma   90.00
#
_symmetry.space_group_name_H-M   'P 1'
#
loop_
_entity.id
_entity.type
_entity.pdbx_description
1 polymer ?
#
loop_
_entity_poly.entity_id
_entity_poly.type
_entity_poly.pdbx_seq_one_letter_code
_entity_poly.pdbx_strand_id
1 'polypeptide(L)'
;MLPSMKRVLIIGCPGAGKSTFARWLRDTTGLPLYYLDRIWHRPDKTNIPREEFDARVAELTACDRWIIDGDYLRTLEPRLARCDTVFFLDLPVEDCLAGVAARRGLPREDMPWVEEEPDEEFIQYIRDFPADQLPEILRLLEQYRAGRRVITFHSRAEAEAFRAAQSPG
;
A
#
# COMPACT_ATOMS: atom_id res chain seq x y z
N MET A 1 4.06 -19.69 9.89
CA MET A 1 4.98 -19.52 8.75
C MET A 1 4.23 -18.90 7.58
N LEU A 2 4.84 -17.93 6.94
CA LEU A 2 4.23 -17.30 5.75
C LEU A 2 4.15 -18.29 4.59
N PRO A 3 3.04 -18.31 3.86
CA PRO A 3 2.98 -19.06 2.62
C PRO A 3 3.95 -18.49 1.59
N SER A 4 4.33 -19.29 0.61
CA SER A 4 5.20 -18.83 -0.47
C SER A 4 4.52 -17.71 -1.26
N MET A 5 5.19 -16.59 -1.43
CA MET A 5 4.71 -15.45 -2.20
C MET A 5 5.88 -14.79 -2.94
N LYS A 6 5.62 -14.26 -4.10
CA LYS A 6 6.65 -13.63 -4.96
C LYS A 6 6.27 -12.21 -5.36
N ARG A 7 5.00 -11.97 -5.61
CA ARG A 7 4.50 -10.68 -6.11
C ARG A 7 3.34 -10.23 -5.25
N VAL A 8 3.63 -9.28 -4.37
CA VAL A 8 2.74 -8.90 -3.28
C VAL A 8 2.33 -7.44 -3.42
N LEU A 9 1.03 -7.19 -3.31
CA LEU A 9 0.48 -5.83 -3.19
C LEU A 9 0.12 -5.54 -1.75
N ILE A 10 0.46 -4.33 -1.31
CA ILE A 10 0.00 -3.78 -0.04
C ILE A 10 -0.85 -2.57 -0.37
N ILE A 11 -2.14 -2.62 -0.10
CA ILE A 11 -3.10 -1.56 -0.41
C ILE A 11 -3.92 -1.19 0.83
N GLY A 12 -4.50 0.00 0.82
CA GLY A 12 -5.31 0.52 1.93
C GLY A 12 -5.26 2.04 2.00
N CYS A 13 -6.15 2.63 2.76
CA CYS A 13 -6.21 4.09 2.93
C CYS A 13 -4.89 4.63 3.50
N PRO A 14 -4.46 5.84 3.10
CA PRO A 14 -3.30 6.49 3.72
C PRO A 14 -3.44 6.54 5.24
N GLY A 15 -2.38 6.26 5.97
CA GLY A 15 -2.38 6.21 7.43
C GLY A 15 -2.80 4.86 8.02
N ALA A 16 -3.18 3.89 7.21
CA ALA A 16 -3.60 2.57 7.68
C ALA A 16 -2.45 1.67 8.17
N GLY A 17 -1.19 2.04 7.85
CA GLY A 17 -0.02 1.25 8.27
C GLY A 17 0.58 0.39 7.15
N LYS A 18 0.28 0.70 5.88
CA LYS A 18 0.81 -0.04 4.74
C LYS A 18 2.32 -0.14 4.72
N SER A 19 3.00 1.00 4.86
CA SER A 19 4.46 1.05 4.77
C SER A 19 5.12 0.27 5.90
N THR A 20 4.57 0.34 7.10
CA THR A 20 5.05 -0.45 8.25
C THR A 20 4.91 -1.94 7.98
N PHE A 21 3.77 -2.37 7.47
CA PHE A 21 3.51 -3.76 7.11
C PHE A 21 4.44 -4.20 5.98
N ALA A 22 4.60 -3.36 4.96
CA ALA A 22 5.46 -3.66 3.81
C ALA A 22 6.92 -3.84 4.21
N ARG A 23 7.45 -3.01 5.11
CA ARG A 23 8.82 -3.14 5.63
C ARG A 23 9.00 -4.44 6.41
N TRP A 24 8.04 -4.77 7.27
CA TRP A 24 8.07 -6.05 7.99
C TRP A 24 8.10 -7.23 7.01
N LEU A 25 7.26 -7.18 5.97
CA LEU A 25 7.20 -8.25 4.97
C LEU A 25 8.50 -8.36 4.19
N ARG A 26 9.09 -7.23 3.79
CA ARG A 26 10.41 -7.20 3.15
C ARG A 26 11.47 -7.88 4.03
N ASP A 27 11.50 -7.49 5.31
CA ASP A 27 12.52 -8.00 6.25
C ASP A 27 12.32 -9.49 6.55
N THR A 28 11.09 -9.97 6.48
CA THR A 28 10.75 -11.38 6.72
C THR A 28 10.98 -12.26 5.49
N THR A 29 10.68 -11.75 4.29
CA THR A 29 10.70 -12.55 3.04
C THR A 29 11.94 -12.33 2.18
N GLY A 30 12.62 -11.19 2.32
CA GLY A 30 13.70 -10.80 1.42
C GLY A 30 13.22 -10.29 0.05
N LEU A 31 11.91 -10.11 -0.15
CA LEU A 31 11.38 -9.57 -1.40
C LEU A 31 11.74 -8.09 -1.54
N PRO A 32 12.07 -7.61 -2.74
CA PRO A 32 12.32 -6.19 -2.94
C PRO A 32 11.05 -5.37 -2.75
N LEU A 33 11.15 -4.24 -2.05
CA LEU A 33 10.03 -3.36 -1.75
C LEU A 33 10.11 -2.08 -2.56
N TYR A 34 9.00 -1.73 -3.21
CA TYR A 34 8.85 -0.51 -3.99
C TYR A 34 7.67 0.29 -3.47
N TYR A 35 7.91 1.57 -3.17
CA TYR A 35 6.88 2.51 -2.75
C TYR A 35 6.39 3.30 -3.96
N LEU A 36 5.10 3.22 -4.29
CA LEU A 36 4.55 4.00 -5.40
C LEU A 36 4.66 5.50 -5.14
N ASP A 37 4.56 5.94 -3.90
CA ASP A 37 4.74 7.35 -3.53
C ASP A 37 6.13 7.87 -3.88
N ARG A 38 7.18 7.06 -3.74
CA ARG A 38 8.53 7.47 -4.14
C ARG A 38 8.72 7.51 -5.65
N ILE A 39 7.94 6.77 -6.39
CA ILE A 39 7.96 6.81 -7.85
C ILE A 39 7.22 8.04 -8.35
N TRP A 40 6.04 8.32 -7.79
CA TRP A 40 5.18 9.43 -8.19
C TRP A 40 5.72 10.79 -7.80
N HIS A 41 6.16 10.93 -6.54
CA HIS A 41 6.62 12.21 -5.99
C HIS A 41 8.12 12.41 -6.19
N ARG A 42 8.49 13.61 -6.61
CA ARG A 42 9.89 14.06 -6.65
C ARG A 42 10.25 14.77 -5.34
N PRO A 43 11.56 14.82 -4.97
CA PRO A 43 11.98 15.55 -3.76
C PRO A 43 11.60 17.02 -3.73
N ASP A 44 11.41 17.65 -4.89
CA ASP A 44 10.99 19.07 -5.00
C ASP A 44 9.47 19.24 -4.87
N LYS A 45 8.75 18.18 -4.51
CA LYS A 45 7.28 18.13 -4.34
C LYS A 45 6.49 18.23 -5.64
N THR A 46 7.14 18.09 -6.80
CA THR A 46 6.45 17.89 -8.08
C THR A 46 6.23 16.39 -8.30
N ASN A 47 5.41 16.08 -9.31
CA ASN A 47 5.11 14.70 -9.67
C ASN A 47 5.69 14.39 -11.05
N ILE A 48 6.03 13.13 -11.30
CA ILE A 48 6.41 12.70 -12.63
C ILE A 48 5.18 12.69 -13.55
N PRO A 49 5.35 12.75 -14.89
CA PRO A 49 4.21 12.60 -15.80
C PRO A 49 3.50 11.27 -15.59
N ARG A 50 2.18 11.28 -15.79
CA ARG A 50 1.32 10.10 -15.61
C ARG A 50 1.80 8.91 -16.46
N GLU A 51 2.15 9.18 -17.71
CA GLU A 51 2.63 8.15 -18.63
C GLU A 51 3.94 7.52 -18.17
N GLU A 52 4.84 8.32 -17.59
CA GLU A 52 6.09 7.82 -17.01
C GLU A 52 5.81 6.94 -15.80
N PHE A 53 4.88 7.35 -14.92
CA PHE A 53 4.46 6.54 -13.79
C PHE A 53 3.91 5.20 -14.24
N ASP A 54 3.01 5.20 -15.23
CA ASP A 54 2.42 3.97 -15.77
C ASP A 54 3.49 3.04 -16.34
N ALA A 55 4.46 3.59 -17.06
CA ALA A 55 5.56 2.81 -17.63
C ALA A 55 6.43 2.18 -16.53
N ARG A 56 6.73 2.92 -15.48
CA ARG A 56 7.51 2.39 -14.34
C ARG A 56 6.76 1.29 -13.60
N VAL A 57 5.46 1.46 -13.37
CA VAL A 57 4.62 0.41 -12.75
C VAL A 57 4.62 -0.84 -13.61
N ALA A 58 4.47 -0.69 -14.93
CA ALA A 58 4.49 -1.82 -15.86
C ALA A 58 5.85 -2.57 -15.81
N GLU A 59 6.95 -1.84 -15.77
CA GLU A 59 8.29 -2.44 -15.64
C GLU A 59 8.44 -3.22 -14.33
N LEU A 60 7.98 -2.66 -13.21
CA LEU A 60 8.03 -3.33 -11.91
C LEU A 60 7.21 -4.61 -11.91
N THR A 61 5.98 -4.55 -12.40
CA THR A 61 5.07 -5.71 -12.38
C THR A 61 5.52 -6.81 -13.33
N ALA A 62 6.35 -6.49 -14.31
CA ALA A 62 6.95 -7.49 -15.21
C ALA A 62 8.07 -8.31 -14.53
N CYS A 63 8.61 -7.82 -13.40
CA CYS A 63 9.64 -8.55 -12.65
C CYS A 63 9.02 -9.75 -11.91
N ASP A 64 9.87 -10.73 -11.59
CA ASP A 64 9.42 -11.98 -10.97
C ASP A 64 9.09 -11.85 -9.49
N ARG A 65 9.72 -10.90 -8.79
CA ARG A 65 9.64 -10.79 -7.34
C ARG A 65 9.53 -9.33 -6.93
N TRP A 66 8.51 -9.01 -6.13
CA TRP A 66 8.33 -7.65 -5.61
C TRP A 66 7.26 -7.56 -4.52
N ILE A 67 7.39 -6.52 -3.69
CA ILE A 67 6.32 -5.98 -2.86
C ILE A 67 6.09 -4.56 -3.38
N ILE A 68 4.86 -4.23 -3.72
CA ILE A 68 4.49 -2.88 -4.17
C ILE A 68 3.49 -2.29 -3.17
N ASP A 69 3.88 -1.20 -2.54
CA ASP A 69 3.07 -0.46 -1.55
C ASP A 69 2.45 0.77 -2.20
N GLY A 70 1.13 0.88 -2.17
CA GLY A 70 0.41 2.05 -2.61
C GLY A 70 -0.93 1.72 -3.26
N ASP A 71 -1.83 2.70 -3.24
CA ASP A 71 -3.17 2.55 -3.82
C ASP A 71 -3.18 2.88 -5.31
N TYR A 72 -3.08 4.14 -5.69
CA TYR A 72 -3.07 4.57 -7.09
C TYR A 72 -4.04 3.75 -7.93
N LEU A 73 -5.32 3.91 -7.63
CA LEU A 73 -6.43 3.08 -8.14
C LEU A 73 -6.39 2.86 -9.66
N ARG A 74 -5.97 3.86 -10.40
CA ARG A 74 -5.85 3.79 -11.87
C ARG A 74 -4.92 2.67 -12.35
N THR A 75 -3.89 2.34 -11.56
CA THR A 75 -2.93 1.29 -11.89
C THR A 75 -3.16 -0.01 -11.11
N LEU A 76 -4.21 -0.08 -10.29
CA LEU A 76 -4.45 -1.24 -9.44
C LEU A 76 -4.75 -2.50 -10.26
N GLU A 77 -5.57 -2.39 -11.28
CA GLU A 77 -5.95 -3.56 -12.09
C GLU A 77 -4.74 -4.25 -12.75
N PRO A 78 -3.84 -3.54 -13.47
CA PRO A 78 -2.66 -4.22 -14.03
C PRO A 78 -1.75 -4.82 -12.95
N ARG A 79 -1.68 -4.24 -11.75
CA ARG A 79 -0.91 -4.82 -10.66
C ARG A 79 -1.56 -6.09 -10.11
N LEU A 80 -2.90 -6.08 -9.95
CA LEU A 80 -3.66 -7.26 -9.52
C LEU A 80 -3.50 -8.41 -10.52
N ALA A 81 -3.49 -8.11 -11.81
CA ALA A 81 -3.32 -9.12 -12.86
C ALA A 81 -1.99 -9.89 -12.74
N ARG A 82 -0.98 -9.29 -12.13
CA ARG A 82 0.38 -9.87 -12.01
C ARG A 82 0.71 -10.39 -10.62
N CYS A 83 -0.03 -10.01 -9.59
CA CYS A 83 0.27 -10.40 -8.21
C CYS A 83 -0.17 -11.83 -7.90
N ASP A 84 0.42 -12.41 -6.85
CA ASP A 84 -0.05 -13.66 -6.26
C ASP A 84 -0.69 -13.46 -4.89
N THR A 85 -0.40 -12.34 -4.23
CA THR A 85 -0.90 -12.06 -2.88
C THR A 85 -1.23 -10.57 -2.73
N VAL A 86 -2.31 -10.28 -2.04
CA VAL A 86 -2.72 -8.92 -1.68
C VAL A 86 -2.95 -8.86 -0.17
N PHE A 87 -2.33 -7.89 0.48
CA PHE A 87 -2.68 -7.49 1.84
C PHE A 87 -3.43 -6.17 1.77
N PHE A 88 -4.67 -6.17 2.22
CA PHE A 88 -5.54 -5.00 2.19
C PHE A 88 -5.81 -4.52 3.62
N LEU A 89 -5.32 -3.33 3.94
CA LEU A 89 -5.53 -2.69 5.24
C LEU A 89 -6.76 -1.78 5.14
N ASP A 90 -7.92 -2.35 5.40
CA ASP A 90 -9.22 -1.69 5.33
C ASP A 90 -9.65 -1.21 6.72
N LEU A 91 -8.97 -0.16 7.19
CA LEU A 91 -9.20 0.42 8.51
C LEU A 91 -10.26 1.53 8.49
N PRO A 92 -10.94 1.80 9.61
CA PRO A 92 -11.84 2.96 9.74
C PRO A 92 -11.12 4.28 9.46
N VAL A 93 -11.85 5.25 8.94
CA VAL A 93 -11.32 6.58 8.58
C VAL A 93 -10.60 7.22 9.77
N GLU A 94 -11.16 7.13 10.96
CA GLU A 94 -10.59 7.73 12.18
C GLU A 94 -9.19 7.17 12.47
N ASP A 95 -8.99 5.88 12.28
CA ASP A 95 -7.69 5.23 12.47
C ASP A 95 -6.68 5.69 11.42
N CYS A 96 -7.13 5.86 10.18
CA CYS A 96 -6.28 6.37 9.09
C CYS A 96 -5.86 7.82 9.35
N LEU A 97 -6.80 8.68 9.78
CA LEU A 97 -6.50 10.07 10.14
C LEU A 97 -5.52 10.16 11.31
N ALA A 98 -5.72 9.33 12.34
CA ALA A 98 -4.79 9.25 13.48
C ALA A 98 -3.40 8.80 13.03
N GLY A 99 -3.32 7.86 12.11
CA GLY A 99 -2.05 7.38 11.54
C GLY A 99 -1.30 8.46 10.79
N VAL A 100 -2.00 9.25 9.99
CA VAL A 100 -1.40 10.39 9.26
C VAL A 100 -0.90 11.45 10.25
N ALA A 101 -1.69 11.78 11.26
CA ALA A 101 -1.29 12.76 12.28
C ALA A 101 -0.05 12.29 13.05
N ALA A 102 0.02 11.01 13.40
CA ALA A 102 1.13 10.45 14.17
C ALA A 102 2.47 10.50 13.41
N ARG A 103 2.45 10.40 12.07
CA ARG A 103 3.68 10.42 11.25
C ARG A 103 4.10 11.81 10.78
N ARG A 104 3.28 12.83 11.02
CA ARG A 104 3.61 14.21 10.65
C ARG A 104 4.88 14.67 11.36
N GLY A 105 5.77 15.33 10.62
CA GLY A 105 7.04 15.81 11.16
C GLY A 105 8.11 14.73 11.30
N LEU A 106 7.82 13.48 10.96
CA LEU A 106 8.76 12.38 11.06
C LEU A 106 9.28 11.99 9.67
N PRO A 107 10.59 11.66 9.55
CA PRO A 107 11.10 11.11 8.28
C PRO A 107 10.49 9.73 8.01
N ARG A 108 10.21 9.44 6.74
CA ARG A 108 9.61 8.19 6.31
C ARG A 108 10.37 7.61 5.13
N GLU A 109 10.52 6.29 5.13
CA GLU A 109 11.18 5.58 4.03
C GLU A 109 10.37 5.68 2.72
N ASP A 110 9.05 5.77 2.81
CA ASP A 110 8.14 5.75 1.65
C ASP A 110 7.95 7.11 0.97
N MET A 111 8.47 8.21 1.56
CA MET A 111 8.31 9.56 1.01
C MET A 111 9.66 10.24 0.86
N PRO A 112 9.84 11.05 -0.22
CA PRO A 112 11.10 11.75 -0.45
C PRO A 112 11.27 13.03 0.38
N TRP A 113 10.28 13.41 1.21
CA TRP A 113 10.35 14.58 2.11
C TRP A 113 9.63 14.30 3.43
N VAL A 114 9.82 15.20 4.41
CA VAL A 114 9.09 15.17 5.68
C VAL A 114 7.85 16.06 5.54
N GLU A 115 6.68 15.51 5.89
CA GLU A 115 5.42 16.24 5.93
C GLU A 115 5.25 16.90 7.30
N GLU A 116 5.31 18.24 7.35
CA GLU A 116 5.24 18.99 8.60
C GLU A 116 3.86 19.63 8.83
N GLU A 117 3.21 20.08 7.74
CA GLU A 117 1.94 20.78 7.79
C GLU A 117 0.77 19.85 7.43
N PRO A 118 -0.42 20.05 8.05
CA PRO A 118 -1.60 19.32 7.61
C PRO A 118 -2.01 19.76 6.20
N ASP A 119 -2.31 18.77 5.34
CA ASP A 119 -2.84 18.99 4.00
C ASP A 119 -4.34 18.72 4.03
N GLU A 120 -5.15 19.77 3.92
CA GLU A 120 -6.60 19.66 3.99
C GLU A 120 -7.18 18.82 2.83
N GLU A 121 -6.61 18.93 1.64
CA GLU A 121 -7.05 18.12 0.49
C GLU A 121 -6.78 16.64 0.74
N PHE A 122 -5.63 16.33 1.31
CA PHE A 122 -5.25 14.95 1.65
C PHE A 122 -6.14 14.38 2.76
N ILE A 123 -6.45 15.17 3.79
CA ILE A 123 -7.38 14.78 4.85
C ILE A 123 -8.76 14.50 4.26
N GLN A 124 -9.23 15.36 3.36
CA GLN A 124 -10.52 15.14 2.70
C GLN A 124 -10.52 13.90 1.83
N TYR A 125 -9.41 13.64 1.13
CA TYR A 125 -9.23 12.39 0.37
C TYR A 125 -9.41 11.15 1.27
N ILE A 126 -8.83 11.19 2.48
CA ILE A 126 -8.99 10.08 3.44
C ILE A 126 -10.44 9.94 3.89
N ARG A 127 -11.11 11.05 4.19
CA ARG A 127 -12.53 11.03 4.59
C ARG A 127 -13.44 10.50 3.51
N ASP A 128 -13.14 10.80 2.26
CA ASP A 128 -13.92 10.38 1.10
C ASP A 128 -13.53 8.99 0.59
N PHE A 129 -12.43 8.43 1.08
CA PHE A 129 -11.90 7.14 0.62
C PHE A 129 -12.96 6.03 0.62
N PRO A 130 -13.78 5.85 1.67
CA PRO A 130 -14.81 4.80 1.66
C PRO A 130 -15.85 4.96 0.55
N ALA A 131 -16.15 6.19 0.15
CA ALA A 131 -17.13 6.47 -0.92
C ALA A 131 -16.50 6.47 -2.30
N ASP A 132 -15.30 7.05 -2.43
CA ASP A 132 -14.68 7.31 -3.73
C ASP A 132 -13.74 6.18 -4.20
N GLN A 133 -13.04 5.51 -3.28
CA GLN A 133 -12.01 4.53 -3.61
C GLN A 133 -12.40 3.10 -3.28
N LEU A 134 -12.97 2.89 -2.09
CA LEU A 134 -13.22 1.55 -1.56
C LEU A 134 -14.12 0.69 -2.45
N PRO A 135 -15.24 1.19 -3.02
CA PRO A 135 -16.11 0.35 -3.85
C PRO A 135 -15.38 -0.25 -5.05
N GLU A 136 -14.55 0.54 -5.72
CA GLU A 136 -13.79 0.07 -6.89
C GLU A 136 -12.68 -0.91 -6.48
N ILE A 137 -12.02 -0.66 -5.34
CA ILE A 137 -11.03 -1.59 -4.80
C ILE A 137 -11.68 -2.95 -4.53
N LEU A 138 -12.83 -2.96 -3.86
CA LEU A 138 -13.54 -4.20 -3.55
C LEU A 138 -14.00 -4.92 -4.81
N ARG A 139 -14.48 -4.19 -5.80
CA ARG A 139 -14.87 -4.76 -7.09
C ARG A 139 -13.69 -5.44 -7.80
N LEU A 140 -12.55 -4.78 -7.86
CA LEU A 140 -11.35 -5.31 -8.47
C LEU A 140 -10.80 -6.52 -7.71
N LEU A 141 -10.78 -6.46 -6.37
CA LEU A 141 -10.35 -7.59 -5.56
C LEU A 141 -11.23 -8.83 -5.81
N GLU A 142 -12.54 -8.65 -5.93
CA GLU A 142 -13.43 -9.77 -6.25
C GLU A 142 -13.18 -10.30 -7.66
N GLN A 143 -13.01 -9.41 -8.64
CA GLN A 143 -12.74 -9.79 -10.02
C GLN A 143 -11.45 -10.62 -10.15
N TYR A 144 -10.42 -10.30 -9.39
CA TYR A 144 -9.10 -10.93 -9.49
C TYR A 144 -8.83 -11.96 -8.38
N ARG A 145 -9.83 -12.32 -7.59
CA ARG A 145 -9.66 -13.22 -6.45
C ARG A 145 -9.15 -14.61 -6.83
N ALA A 146 -9.62 -15.13 -7.95
CA ALA A 146 -9.25 -16.48 -8.41
C ALA A 146 -7.73 -16.58 -8.66
N GLY A 147 -7.10 -17.59 -8.08
CA GLY A 147 -5.66 -17.82 -8.24
C GLY A 147 -4.77 -16.90 -7.40
N ARG A 148 -5.35 -16.05 -6.55
CA ARG A 148 -4.62 -15.12 -5.69
C ARG A 148 -5.06 -15.27 -4.25
N ARG A 149 -4.15 -14.95 -3.34
CA ARG A 149 -4.46 -14.89 -1.92
C ARG A 149 -4.74 -13.44 -1.56
N VAL A 150 -5.94 -13.16 -1.03
CA VAL A 150 -6.34 -11.83 -0.58
C VAL A 150 -6.57 -11.87 0.92
N ILE A 151 -5.78 -11.12 1.67
CA ILE A 151 -5.85 -11.05 3.13
C ILE A 151 -6.22 -9.62 3.52
N THR A 152 -7.35 -9.45 4.21
CA THR A 152 -7.85 -8.14 4.62
C THR A 152 -7.74 -7.98 6.13
N PHE A 153 -7.24 -6.83 6.55
CA PHE A 153 -7.20 -6.44 7.97
C PHE A 153 -8.12 -5.24 8.18
N HIS A 154 -9.00 -5.32 9.17
CA HIS A 154 -9.93 -4.25 9.51
C HIS A 154 -9.48 -3.41 10.70
N SER A 155 -8.31 -3.73 11.29
CA SER A 155 -7.73 -2.98 12.39
C SER A 155 -6.21 -3.17 12.42
N ARG A 156 -5.52 -2.26 13.12
CA ARG A 156 -4.09 -2.43 13.38
C ARG A 156 -3.81 -3.69 14.18
N ALA A 157 -4.70 -4.00 15.13
CA ALA A 157 -4.57 -5.20 15.97
C ALA A 157 -4.59 -6.48 15.14
N GLU A 158 -5.46 -6.55 14.12
CA GLU A 158 -5.49 -7.71 13.21
C GLU A 158 -4.18 -7.85 12.44
N ALA A 159 -3.64 -6.76 11.91
CA ALA A 159 -2.36 -6.77 11.18
C ALA A 159 -1.20 -7.17 12.10
N GLU A 160 -1.18 -6.64 13.32
CA GLU A 160 -0.15 -6.98 14.31
C GLU A 160 -0.24 -8.44 14.73
N ALA A 161 -1.45 -8.96 14.95
CA ALA A 161 -1.67 -10.36 15.29
C ALA A 161 -1.19 -11.29 14.16
N PHE A 162 -1.45 -10.92 12.91
CA PHE A 162 -0.95 -11.66 11.76
C PHE A 162 0.58 -11.72 11.76
N ARG A 163 1.24 -10.56 11.96
CA ARG A 163 2.71 -10.50 12.01
C ARG A 163 3.27 -11.34 13.15
N ALA A 164 2.68 -11.25 14.33
CA ALA A 164 3.11 -12.02 15.49
C ALA A 164 3.00 -13.54 15.26
N ALA A 165 1.93 -13.97 14.58
CA ALA A 165 1.71 -15.39 14.27
C ALA A 165 2.74 -15.95 13.28
N GLN A 166 3.42 -15.11 12.51
CA GLN A 166 4.45 -15.52 11.54
C GLN A 166 5.84 -15.55 12.16
N SER A 167 6.03 -14.97 13.33
CA SER A 167 7.34 -14.96 13.97
C SER A 167 7.70 -16.36 14.44
N PRO A 168 8.94 -16.83 14.25
CA PRO A 168 9.38 -18.10 14.84
C PRO A 168 9.31 -17.97 16.35
N GLY A 169 8.67 -18.94 16.97
CA GLY A 169 8.53 -18.99 18.41
C GLY A 169 9.85 -19.12 19.14
#